data_24e563185cc3f885288eed3092964532
#
_entry.id   24e563185cc3f885288eed3092964532
#
_cell.length_a   1.000
_cell.length_b   1.000
_cell.length_c   1.000
_cell.angle_alpha   90.00
_cell.angle_beta   90.00
_cell.angle_gamma   90.00
#
_symmetry.space_group_name_H-M   'P 1'
#
loop_
_entity.id
_entity.type
_entity.pdbx_description
1 polymer ?
#
loop_
_entity_poly.entity_id
_entity_poly.type
_entity_poly.pdbx_seq_one_letter_code
_entity_poly.pdbx_strand_id
1 'polypeptide(L)'
;MSVCPIVRIRPYSPCSAVAAMQAETHRRFFEMLRSFGIHVRSFRADCGSYSEDIVKMVMEHTDKFYIRAERHAGLYEKVKRLTGWTTVEIGFQQYDVQSFPFESFEDVKHCRLVVQRQRKQKGEQLDLFDGEYTYRCILTNDWDMTDEEIIQHYNKRGTAEQVFDRQNNDFGWAHLPKS
;
A
#
# COMPACT_ATOMS: atom_id res chain seq x y z
N MET A 1 -34.09 30.79 -13.32
CA MET A 1 -32.71 30.86 -12.79
C MET A 1 -32.07 29.50 -13.03
N SER A 2 -31.26 29.41 -14.06
CA SER A 2 -30.62 28.16 -14.50
C SER A 2 -29.30 28.02 -13.74
N VAL A 3 -29.15 26.93 -12.96
CA VAL A 3 -27.92 26.62 -12.24
C VAL A 3 -27.00 25.89 -13.21
N CYS A 4 -25.90 26.53 -13.55
CA CYS A 4 -24.85 25.95 -14.41
C CYS A 4 -24.14 24.82 -13.63
N PRO A 5 -23.97 23.61 -14.18
CA PRO A 5 -23.23 22.57 -13.50
C PRO A 5 -21.73 22.90 -13.46
N ILE A 6 -21.17 22.96 -12.26
CA ILE A 6 -19.73 23.12 -12.06
C ILE A 6 -19.05 21.82 -12.54
N VAL A 7 -18.48 21.88 -13.73
CA VAL A 7 -17.57 20.84 -14.24
C VAL A 7 -16.29 20.88 -13.39
N ARG A 8 -16.13 19.94 -12.49
CA ARG A 8 -14.84 19.73 -11.80
C ARG A 8 -13.85 19.16 -12.82
N ILE A 9 -13.04 20.01 -13.42
CA ILE A 9 -11.86 19.58 -14.15
C ILE A 9 -10.89 19.00 -13.12
N ARG A 10 -10.71 17.68 -13.12
CA ARG A 10 -9.61 17.06 -12.35
C ARG A 10 -8.29 17.53 -12.98
N PRO A 11 -7.34 18.11 -12.23
CA PRO A 11 -6.05 18.47 -12.81
C PRO A 11 -5.40 17.18 -13.34
N TYR A 12 -4.92 17.24 -14.57
CA TYR A 12 -4.15 16.17 -15.21
C TYR A 12 -2.85 15.97 -14.40
N SER A 13 -2.82 14.94 -13.57
CA SER A 13 -1.60 14.57 -12.85
C SER A 13 -0.79 13.64 -13.75
N PRO A 14 0.48 13.92 -14.04
CA PRO A 14 1.35 13.00 -14.79
C PRO A 14 1.46 11.62 -14.11
N CYS A 15 1.07 11.51 -12.85
CA CYS A 15 0.96 10.27 -12.09
C CYS A 15 -0.13 9.31 -12.64
N SER A 16 -1.15 9.81 -13.34
CA SER A 16 -2.24 8.98 -13.86
C SER A 16 -1.81 8.06 -15.01
N ALA A 17 -0.94 8.54 -15.89
CA ALA A 17 -0.45 7.75 -17.03
C ALA A 17 0.49 6.62 -16.55
N VAL A 18 1.32 6.88 -15.55
CA VAL A 18 2.20 5.87 -14.95
C VAL A 18 1.38 4.81 -14.21
N ALA A 19 0.36 5.21 -13.46
CA ALA A 19 -0.53 4.28 -12.76
C ALA A 19 -1.30 3.39 -13.76
N ALA A 20 -1.80 3.94 -14.86
CA ALA A 20 -2.48 3.18 -15.91
C ALA A 20 -1.54 2.17 -16.58
N MET A 21 -0.29 2.56 -16.88
CA MET A 21 0.72 1.65 -17.43
C MET A 21 1.09 0.54 -16.45
N GLN A 22 1.20 0.86 -15.18
CA GLN A 22 1.45 -0.15 -14.13
C GLN A 22 0.27 -1.11 -13.99
N ALA A 23 -0.97 -0.62 -14.00
CA ALA A 23 -2.17 -1.46 -13.93
C ALA A 23 -2.22 -2.43 -15.11
N GLU A 24 -1.94 -1.97 -16.33
CA GLU A 24 -1.88 -2.82 -17.51
C GLU A 24 -0.76 -3.88 -17.43
N THR A 25 0.41 -3.51 -16.91
CA THR A 25 1.52 -4.45 -16.70
C THR A 25 1.14 -5.55 -15.70
N HIS A 26 0.51 -5.18 -14.59
CA HIS A 26 0.05 -6.14 -13.58
C HIS A 26 -1.07 -7.04 -14.15
N ARG A 27 -2.00 -6.48 -14.95
CA ARG A 27 -3.06 -7.25 -15.59
C ARG A 27 -2.49 -8.36 -16.47
N ARG A 28 -1.57 -8.02 -17.38
CA ARG A 28 -0.89 -9.00 -18.26
C ARG A 28 -0.17 -10.08 -17.46
N PHE A 29 0.46 -9.69 -16.36
CA PHE A 29 1.13 -10.65 -15.47
C PHE A 29 0.14 -11.63 -14.84
N PHE A 30 -0.99 -11.16 -14.32
CA PHE A 30 -2.03 -12.02 -13.74
C PHE A 30 -2.70 -12.91 -14.80
N GLU A 31 -2.96 -12.39 -16.00
CA GLU A 31 -3.48 -13.19 -17.11
C GLU A 31 -2.53 -14.30 -17.53
N MET A 32 -1.22 -13.99 -17.56
CA MET A 32 -0.18 -14.99 -17.83
C MET A 32 -0.16 -16.07 -16.74
N LEU A 33 -0.18 -15.71 -15.46
CA LEU A 33 -0.23 -16.69 -14.37
C LEU A 33 -1.47 -17.58 -14.48
N ARG A 34 -2.62 -16.99 -14.77
CA ARG A 34 -3.87 -17.72 -14.96
C ARG A 34 -3.82 -18.68 -16.15
N SER A 35 -3.16 -18.32 -17.25
CA SER A 35 -2.96 -19.19 -18.41
C SER A 35 -2.12 -20.43 -18.06
N PHE A 36 -1.26 -20.35 -17.05
CA PHE A 36 -0.52 -21.50 -16.49
C PHE A 36 -1.27 -22.22 -15.37
N GLY A 37 -2.53 -21.89 -15.12
CA GLY A 37 -3.33 -22.50 -14.03
C GLY A 37 -2.90 -22.04 -12.63
N ILE A 38 -2.13 -20.97 -12.53
CA ILE A 38 -1.65 -20.44 -11.24
C ILE A 38 -2.68 -19.44 -10.70
N HIS A 39 -3.18 -19.72 -9.48
CA HIS A 39 -4.05 -18.82 -8.74
C HIS A 39 -3.26 -18.04 -7.69
N VAL A 40 -3.38 -16.70 -7.71
CA VAL A 40 -2.67 -15.83 -6.77
C VAL A 40 -3.52 -15.61 -5.52
N ARG A 41 -3.13 -16.20 -4.41
CA ARG A 41 -3.84 -16.05 -3.14
C ARG A 41 -3.60 -14.72 -2.45
N SER A 42 -2.39 -14.20 -2.55
CA SER A 42 -1.98 -12.99 -1.82
C SER A 42 -1.09 -12.09 -2.68
N PHE A 43 -1.43 -10.82 -2.73
CA PHE A 43 -0.67 -9.79 -3.42
C PHE A 43 -0.17 -8.74 -2.43
N ARG A 44 1.11 -8.39 -2.48
CA ARG A 44 1.71 -7.35 -1.65
C ARG A 44 2.47 -6.36 -2.51
N ALA A 45 2.21 -5.06 -2.31
CA ALA A 45 2.87 -4.01 -3.07
C ALA A 45 3.16 -2.77 -2.21
N ASP A 46 4.06 -1.94 -2.68
CA ASP A 46 4.36 -0.65 -2.08
C ASP A 46 3.36 0.45 -2.51
N CYS A 47 3.65 1.68 -2.12
CA CYS A 47 2.78 2.81 -2.40
C CYS A 47 2.70 3.17 -3.91
N GLY A 48 3.63 2.71 -4.74
CA GLY A 48 3.53 2.87 -6.19
C GLY A 48 2.31 2.18 -6.80
N SER A 49 1.78 1.16 -6.12
CA SER A 49 0.56 0.45 -6.52
C SER A 49 -0.73 0.98 -5.85
N TYR A 50 -0.65 2.09 -5.11
CA TYR A 50 -1.79 2.67 -4.41
C TYR A 50 -2.60 3.59 -5.35
N SER A 51 -3.38 2.99 -6.23
CA SER A 51 -4.37 3.68 -7.07
C SER A 51 -5.63 2.86 -7.19
N GLU A 52 -6.76 3.51 -7.45
CA GLU A 52 -8.04 2.85 -7.57
C GLU A 52 -8.04 1.78 -8.66
N ASP A 53 -7.48 2.09 -9.83
CA ASP A 53 -7.40 1.18 -10.98
C ASP A 53 -6.59 -0.09 -10.66
N ILE A 54 -5.44 0.07 -9.98
CA ILE A 54 -4.59 -1.07 -9.59
C ILE A 54 -5.30 -1.90 -8.53
N VAL A 55 -5.90 -1.28 -7.51
CA VAL A 55 -6.61 -2.01 -6.45
C VAL A 55 -7.78 -2.80 -7.01
N LYS A 56 -8.59 -2.22 -7.89
CA LYS A 56 -9.68 -2.92 -8.58
C LYS A 56 -9.17 -4.15 -9.34
N MET A 57 -8.17 -3.95 -10.17
CA MET A 57 -7.56 -5.02 -10.96
C MET A 57 -7.00 -6.13 -10.06
N VAL A 58 -6.32 -5.79 -8.96
CA VAL A 58 -5.80 -6.77 -8.01
C VAL A 58 -6.93 -7.55 -7.32
N MET A 59 -8.03 -6.89 -6.96
CA MET A 59 -9.21 -7.56 -6.38
C MET A 59 -9.86 -8.56 -7.33
N GLU A 60 -9.78 -8.34 -8.64
CA GLU A 60 -10.31 -9.27 -9.65
C GLU A 60 -9.46 -10.53 -9.82
N HIS A 61 -8.17 -10.46 -9.45
CA HIS A 61 -7.18 -11.51 -9.75
C HIS A 61 -6.59 -12.21 -8.54
N THR A 62 -6.90 -11.74 -7.32
CA THR A 62 -6.31 -12.28 -6.08
C THR A 62 -7.36 -12.45 -4.99
N ASP A 63 -7.15 -13.39 -4.06
CA ASP A 63 -8.04 -13.54 -2.92
C ASP A 63 -7.88 -12.41 -1.91
N LYS A 64 -6.64 -12.07 -1.59
CA LYS A 64 -6.28 -11.05 -0.60
C LYS A 64 -5.17 -10.15 -1.13
N PHE A 65 -5.22 -8.87 -0.77
CA PHE A 65 -4.14 -7.94 -1.10
C PHE A 65 -3.74 -7.06 0.08
N TYR A 66 -2.51 -6.57 0.04
CA TYR A 66 -1.93 -5.69 1.05
C TYR A 66 -1.06 -4.65 0.34
N ILE A 67 -1.57 -3.44 0.18
CA ILE A 67 -0.91 -2.35 -0.53
C ILE A 67 -0.64 -1.21 0.44
N ARG A 68 0.62 -0.77 0.50
CA ARG A 68 0.96 0.39 1.30
C ARG A 68 0.27 1.62 0.73
N ALA A 69 -0.51 2.32 1.57
CA ALA A 69 -1.15 3.55 1.15
C ALA A 69 -0.14 4.68 0.98
N GLU A 70 -0.36 5.49 -0.05
CA GLU A 70 0.43 6.71 -0.27
C GLU A 70 0.11 7.75 0.79
N ARG A 71 1.13 8.49 1.20
CA ARG A 71 1.00 9.58 2.17
C ARG A 71 0.40 10.81 1.50
N HIS A 72 -0.78 11.23 1.92
CA HIS A 72 -1.40 12.48 1.49
C HIS A 72 -2.14 13.15 2.65
N ALA A 73 -2.29 14.47 2.58
CA ALA A 73 -2.83 15.28 3.68
C ALA A 73 -4.22 14.81 4.16
N GLY A 74 -5.11 14.42 3.24
CA GLY A 74 -6.45 13.95 3.60
C GLY A 74 -6.44 12.65 4.40
N LEU A 75 -5.52 11.74 4.12
CA LEU A 75 -5.35 10.50 4.90
C LEU A 75 -4.80 10.83 6.29
N TYR A 76 -3.80 11.72 6.38
CA TYR A 76 -3.20 12.11 7.66
C TYR A 76 -4.22 12.76 8.60
N GLU A 77 -5.07 13.63 8.10
CA GLU A 77 -6.12 14.26 8.90
C GLU A 77 -7.11 13.23 9.46
N LYS A 78 -7.46 12.20 8.69
CA LYS A 78 -8.30 11.10 9.18
C LYS A 78 -7.56 10.30 10.26
N VAL A 79 -6.31 9.92 10.01
CA VAL A 79 -5.51 9.09 10.92
C VAL A 79 -5.22 9.79 12.24
N LYS A 80 -4.94 11.09 12.24
CA LYS A 80 -4.72 11.89 13.46
C LYS A 80 -5.93 11.94 14.38
N ARG A 81 -7.14 11.83 13.82
CA ARG A 81 -8.40 11.85 14.59
C ARG A 81 -8.78 10.50 15.18
N LEU A 82 -8.06 9.44 14.84
CA LEU A 82 -8.33 8.11 15.36
C LEU A 82 -8.05 8.06 16.88
N THR A 83 -8.94 7.37 17.59
CA THR A 83 -8.84 7.10 19.04
C THR A 83 -9.03 5.61 19.26
N GLY A 84 -8.63 5.09 20.41
CA GLY A 84 -8.80 3.65 20.71
C GLY A 84 -7.70 2.79 20.10
N TRP A 85 -6.46 3.29 20.12
CA TRP A 85 -5.29 2.57 19.64
C TRP A 85 -5.00 1.35 20.52
N THR A 86 -4.61 0.26 19.89
CA THR A 86 -4.10 -0.94 20.54
C THR A 86 -2.58 -0.98 20.41
N THR A 87 -1.87 -1.10 21.54
CA THR A 87 -0.41 -1.23 21.49
C THR A 87 -0.03 -2.68 21.29
N VAL A 88 0.82 -2.94 20.29
CA VAL A 88 1.34 -4.26 19.93
C VAL A 88 2.85 -4.23 19.85
N GLU A 89 3.49 -5.39 20.00
CA GLU A 89 4.94 -5.54 19.85
C GLU A 89 5.25 -6.30 18.54
N ILE A 90 5.96 -5.64 17.64
CA ILE A 90 6.37 -6.23 16.35
C ILE A 90 7.88 -6.08 16.19
N GLY A 91 8.61 -7.20 16.16
CA GLY A 91 10.05 -7.19 15.97
C GLY A 91 10.80 -6.45 17.09
N PHE A 92 10.41 -6.66 18.35
CA PHE A 92 10.98 -6.01 19.56
C PHE A 92 10.73 -4.50 19.65
N GLN A 93 9.80 -3.96 18.86
CA GLN A 93 9.41 -2.55 18.92
C GLN A 93 7.91 -2.43 19.18
N GLN A 94 7.54 -1.43 19.99
CA GLN A 94 6.15 -1.14 20.28
C GLN A 94 5.56 -0.20 19.23
N TYR A 95 4.36 -0.55 18.78
CA TYR A 95 3.56 0.22 17.84
C TYR A 95 2.14 0.32 18.35
N ASP A 96 1.51 1.44 18.06
CA ASP A 96 0.07 1.55 18.20
C ASP A 96 -0.58 1.23 16.85
N VAL A 97 -1.58 0.36 16.86
CA VAL A 97 -2.29 -0.10 15.65
C VAL A 97 -3.78 0.14 15.78
N GLN A 98 -4.41 0.42 14.67
CA GLN A 98 -5.85 0.52 14.51
C GLN A 98 -6.25 0.38 13.06
N SER A 99 -7.47 -0.08 12.80
CA SER A 99 -8.01 -0.12 11.45
C SER A 99 -9.40 0.52 11.35
N PHE A 100 -9.75 0.96 10.14
CA PHE A 100 -11.06 1.50 9.84
C PHE A 100 -11.48 1.17 8.39
N PRO A 101 -12.80 1.14 8.09
CA PRO A 101 -13.28 0.91 6.74
C PRO A 101 -12.74 1.95 5.76
N PHE A 102 -12.30 1.50 4.58
CA PHE A 102 -11.76 2.36 3.55
C PHE A 102 -12.84 2.74 2.54
N GLU A 103 -13.04 4.04 2.32
CA GLU A 103 -14.11 4.59 1.47
C GLU A 103 -13.59 5.64 0.49
N SER A 104 -12.27 5.79 0.36
CA SER A 104 -11.70 6.89 -0.45
C SER A 104 -11.70 6.61 -1.95
N PHE A 105 -11.78 5.34 -2.37
CA PHE A 105 -11.94 4.94 -3.76
C PHE A 105 -13.41 4.59 -4.02
N GLU A 106 -13.96 5.13 -5.11
CA GLU A 106 -15.39 5.04 -5.40
C GLU A 106 -15.85 3.60 -5.67
N ASP A 107 -15.06 2.88 -6.45
CA ASP A 107 -15.36 1.52 -6.89
C ASP A 107 -14.72 0.41 -6.04
N VAL A 108 -13.96 0.76 -5.02
CA VAL A 108 -13.29 -0.20 -4.11
C VAL A 108 -14.12 -0.34 -2.85
N LYS A 109 -14.76 -1.49 -2.68
CA LYS A 109 -15.63 -1.79 -1.53
C LYS A 109 -15.04 -2.90 -0.68
N HIS A 110 -15.55 -3.04 0.54
CA HIS A 110 -15.15 -4.10 1.49
C HIS A 110 -13.66 -4.12 1.83
N CYS A 111 -13.02 -2.97 1.80
CA CYS A 111 -11.64 -2.80 2.19
C CYS A 111 -11.52 -2.06 3.51
N ARG A 112 -10.40 -2.27 4.20
CA ARG A 112 -10.03 -1.52 5.40
C ARG A 112 -8.62 -0.97 5.28
N LEU A 113 -8.37 0.11 5.98
CA LEU A 113 -7.03 0.66 6.13
C LEU A 113 -6.50 0.33 7.52
N VAL A 114 -5.45 -0.45 7.59
CA VAL A 114 -4.73 -0.77 8.82
C VAL A 114 -3.64 0.26 9.02
N VAL A 115 -3.66 0.95 10.14
CA VAL A 115 -2.73 2.02 10.49
C VAL A 115 -1.82 1.56 11.60
N GLN A 116 -0.54 1.71 11.38
CA GLN A 116 0.52 1.56 12.37
C GLN A 116 1.11 2.93 12.64
N ARG A 117 1.25 3.31 13.92
CA ARG A 117 2.00 4.50 14.31
C ARG A 117 3.07 4.17 15.32
N GLN A 118 4.15 4.93 15.28
CA GLN A 118 5.25 4.87 16.23
C GLN A 118 5.64 6.28 16.64
N ARG A 119 5.92 6.48 17.93
CA ARG A 119 6.44 7.76 18.40
C ARG A 119 7.86 7.96 17.90
N LYS A 120 8.15 9.13 17.33
CA LYS A 120 9.50 9.48 16.88
C LYS A 120 10.47 9.53 18.03
N GLN A 121 11.69 9.08 17.82
CA GLN A 121 12.74 9.18 18.81
C GLN A 121 13.27 10.61 18.89
N LYS A 122 13.81 10.97 20.04
CA LYS A 122 14.38 12.31 20.29
C LYS A 122 15.56 12.53 19.35
N GLY A 123 15.45 13.50 18.41
CA GLY A 123 16.48 13.79 17.41
C GLY A 123 16.12 13.42 15.96
N GLU A 124 15.04 12.68 15.75
CA GLU A 124 14.52 12.48 14.39
C GLU A 124 13.91 13.76 13.84
N GLN A 125 14.15 14.01 12.55
CA GLN A 125 13.62 15.18 11.86
C GLN A 125 12.08 15.15 11.89
N LEU A 126 11.48 16.21 12.42
CA LEU A 126 10.02 16.37 12.38
C LEU A 126 9.62 16.61 10.93
N ASP A 127 8.91 15.66 10.36
CA ASP A 127 8.27 15.85 9.07
C ASP A 127 7.05 16.79 9.24
N LEU A 128 6.83 17.67 8.27
CA LEU A 128 5.76 18.69 8.32
C LEU A 128 4.36 18.07 8.55
N PHE A 129 4.20 16.82 8.19
CA PHE A 129 2.92 16.08 8.28
C PHE A 129 2.81 15.18 9.50
N ASP A 130 3.89 14.57 9.97
CA ASP A 130 3.84 13.48 10.94
C ASP A 130 3.80 13.95 12.42
N GLY A 131 4.20 15.19 12.73
CA GLY A 131 4.27 15.65 14.12
C GLY A 131 5.14 14.74 14.98
N GLU A 132 4.61 14.30 16.14
CA GLU A 132 5.32 13.41 17.09
C GLU A 132 5.32 11.92 16.68
N TYR A 133 4.49 11.53 15.70
CA TYR A 133 4.32 10.13 15.29
C TYR A 133 4.66 9.95 13.82
N THR A 134 5.24 8.80 13.52
CA THR A 134 5.34 8.29 12.14
C THR A 134 4.22 7.30 11.90
N TYR A 135 3.53 7.45 10.77
CA TYR A 135 2.41 6.61 10.38
C TYR A 135 2.74 5.75 9.17
N ARG A 136 2.26 4.50 9.18
CA ARG A 136 2.22 3.61 8.02
C ARG A 136 0.82 3.09 7.88
N CYS A 137 0.30 3.09 6.65
CA CYS A 137 -1.04 2.63 6.36
C CYS A 137 -0.99 1.52 5.31
N ILE A 138 -1.76 0.46 5.52
CA ILE A 138 -1.87 -0.69 4.62
C ILE A 138 -3.32 -0.84 4.24
N LEU A 139 -3.63 -0.71 2.94
CA LEU A 139 -4.94 -1.00 2.39
C LEU A 139 -5.06 -2.49 2.11
N THR A 140 -6.15 -3.11 2.56
CA THR A 140 -6.40 -4.53 2.39
C THR A 140 -7.88 -4.87 2.34
N ASN A 141 -8.24 -5.96 1.67
CA ASN A 141 -9.57 -6.59 1.72
C ASN A 141 -9.62 -7.75 2.73
N ASP A 142 -8.57 -7.95 3.53
CA ASP A 142 -8.50 -9.01 4.52
C ASP A 142 -9.12 -8.54 5.85
N TRP A 143 -10.24 -9.15 6.24
CA TRP A 143 -10.93 -8.92 7.49
C TRP A 143 -10.76 -10.07 8.48
N ASP A 144 -10.09 -11.16 8.06
CA ASP A 144 -9.90 -12.36 8.87
C ASP A 144 -8.70 -12.24 9.81
N MET A 145 -7.62 -11.59 9.34
CA MET A 145 -6.41 -11.34 10.11
C MET A 145 -6.58 -10.14 11.05
N THR A 146 -5.90 -10.17 12.20
CA THR A 146 -5.77 -9.02 13.09
C THR A 146 -4.92 -7.92 12.47
N ASP A 147 -4.99 -6.69 12.99
CA ASP A 147 -4.18 -5.56 12.51
C ASP A 147 -2.68 -5.84 12.65
N GLU A 148 -2.27 -6.48 13.76
CA GLU A 148 -0.89 -6.91 13.99
C GLU A 148 -0.42 -7.92 12.94
N GLU A 149 -1.21 -8.97 12.68
CA GLU A 149 -0.88 -10.00 11.70
C GLU A 149 -0.75 -9.41 10.29
N ILE A 150 -1.61 -8.47 9.91
CA ILE A 150 -1.53 -7.76 8.63
C ILE A 150 -0.21 -7.00 8.50
N ILE A 151 0.18 -6.27 9.54
CA ILE A 151 1.44 -5.52 9.54
C ILE A 151 2.63 -6.47 9.46
N GLN A 152 2.64 -7.55 10.24
CA GLN A 152 3.69 -8.58 10.19
C GLN A 152 3.74 -9.25 8.80
N HIS A 153 2.58 -9.59 8.24
CA HIS A 153 2.49 -10.18 6.91
C HIS A 153 3.03 -9.23 5.83
N TYR A 154 2.67 -7.95 5.90
CA TYR A 154 3.17 -6.94 4.98
C TYR A 154 4.69 -6.75 5.11
N ASN A 155 5.22 -6.69 6.31
CA ASN A 155 6.65 -6.48 6.56
C ASN A 155 7.54 -7.60 5.97
N LYS A 156 7.02 -8.82 5.83
CA LYS A 156 7.72 -9.93 5.13
C LYS A 156 7.97 -9.63 3.65
N ARG A 157 7.38 -8.57 3.06
CA ARG A 157 7.68 -8.12 1.69
C ARG A 157 9.17 -7.72 1.55
N GLY A 158 9.70 -6.98 2.52
CA GLY A 158 11.10 -6.54 2.51
C GLY A 158 12.12 -7.68 2.54
N THR A 159 11.74 -8.86 3.03
CA THR A 159 12.62 -10.03 3.00
C THR A 159 12.90 -10.53 1.57
N ALA A 160 11.91 -10.44 0.68
CA ALA A 160 12.10 -10.81 -0.71
C ALA A 160 13.08 -9.85 -1.43
N GLU A 161 13.01 -8.56 -1.14
CA GLU A 161 13.96 -7.57 -1.67
C GLU A 161 15.40 -7.87 -1.23
N GLN A 162 15.60 -8.23 0.03
CA GLN A 162 16.91 -8.64 0.54
C GLN A 162 17.46 -9.90 -0.15
N VAL A 163 16.61 -10.82 -0.53
CA VAL A 163 17.03 -12.02 -1.31
C VAL A 163 17.50 -11.62 -2.70
N PHE A 164 16.79 -10.72 -3.38
CA PHE A 164 17.21 -10.19 -4.68
C PHE A 164 18.51 -9.39 -4.59
N ASP A 165 18.68 -8.57 -3.56
CA ASP A 165 19.92 -7.83 -3.34
C ASP A 165 21.11 -8.77 -3.09
N ARG A 166 20.92 -9.84 -2.31
CA ARG A 166 21.94 -10.87 -2.14
C ARG A 166 22.27 -11.57 -3.45
N GLN A 167 21.26 -11.98 -4.23
CA GLN A 167 21.48 -12.59 -5.54
C GLN A 167 22.24 -11.67 -6.49
N ASN A 168 21.88 -10.38 -6.54
CA ASN A 168 22.60 -9.41 -7.35
C ASN A 168 24.05 -9.21 -6.91
N ASN A 169 24.30 -9.19 -5.60
CA ASN A 169 25.64 -9.00 -5.04
C ASN A 169 26.49 -10.28 -5.10
N ASP A 170 25.91 -11.43 -4.78
CA ASP A 170 26.65 -12.70 -4.68
C ASP A 170 26.89 -13.33 -6.07
N PHE A 171 25.95 -13.15 -7.01
CA PHE A 171 26.06 -13.69 -8.38
C PHE A 171 26.45 -12.66 -9.43
N GLY A 172 26.64 -11.39 -9.05
CA GLY A 172 27.08 -10.34 -9.97
C GLY A 172 26.10 -10.03 -11.11
N TRP A 173 24.84 -10.34 -10.97
CA TRP A 173 23.81 -10.15 -12.02
C TRP A 173 23.62 -8.68 -12.41
N ALA A 174 24.01 -7.75 -11.55
CA ALA A 174 24.04 -6.33 -11.88
C ALA A 174 25.14 -5.96 -12.92
N HIS A 175 26.09 -6.87 -13.18
CA HIS A 175 27.17 -6.70 -14.14
C HIS A 175 26.97 -7.62 -15.35
N LEU A 176 25.95 -7.34 -16.17
CA LEU A 176 25.89 -7.97 -17.50
C LEU A 176 27.12 -7.55 -18.28
N PRO A 177 27.84 -8.51 -18.94
CA PRO A 177 28.96 -8.17 -19.81
C PRO A 177 28.46 -7.23 -20.90
N LYS A 178 29.10 -6.08 -21.04
CA LYS A 178 28.84 -5.16 -22.15
C LYS A 178 29.33 -5.88 -23.43
N SER A 179 28.37 -6.25 -24.27
CA SER A 179 28.63 -6.74 -25.63
C SER A 179 29.20 -5.63 -26.51
#